data_5d84951d51274912a30ea30ef48eadba
#
_entry.id   5d84951d51274912a30ea30ef48eadba
#
_cell.length_a   1.000
_cell.length_b   1.000
_cell.length_c   1.000
_cell.angle_alpha   90.00
_cell.angle_beta   90.00
_cell.angle_gamma   90.00
#
_symmetry.space_group_name_H-M   'P 1'
#
loop_
_entity.id
_entity.type
_entity.pdbx_description
1 polymer ?
#
loop_
_entity_poly.entity_id
_entity_poly.type
_entity_poly.pdbx_seq_one_letter_code
_entity_poly.pdbx_strand_id
1 'polypeptide(L)'
;MGNVKKDKPEGYFYLRSTGDGKGIIHLQYFIDGKTVRKSTGKKIEEKYWDKKNQQLKTTCSNPEMRQTLVRYKYEMDTQKKMVDDQIFKYDGELTFEIVQQMLNGDFISKDKKKKELNFIEYCIQVQKTKLIQGGGEKTYYNKVKLIEKFHKFFKTKYGREKITLR
;
A
#
# COMPACT_ATOMS: atom_id res chain seq x y z
N MET A 1 -33.41 -5.26 14.03
CA MET A 1 -32.63 -6.18 13.20
C MET A 1 -31.17 -5.79 13.38
N GLY A 2 -30.40 -6.65 14.09
CA GLY A 2 -28.99 -6.37 14.37
C GLY A 2 -28.16 -6.50 13.09
N ASN A 3 -27.38 -5.47 12.76
CA ASN A 3 -26.35 -5.55 11.74
C ASN A 3 -25.32 -6.61 12.16
N VAL A 4 -25.42 -7.80 11.62
CA VAL A 4 -24.35 -8.80 11.69
C VAL A 4 -23.20 -8.17 10.90
N LYS A 5 -22.14 -7.71 11.61
CA LYS A 5 -20.89 -7.33 10.96
C LYS A 5 -20.41 -8.57 10.21
N LYS A 6 -20.50 -8.56 8.88
CA LYS A 6 -19.84 -9.58 8.06
C LYS A 6 -18.35 -9.57 8.41
N ASP A 7 -17.80 -10.69 8.81
CA ASP A 7 -16.38 -10.82 9.04
C ASP A 7 -15.63 -10.39 7.79
N LYS A 8 -14.61 -9.53 7.97
CA LYS A 8 -13.81 -9.05 6.84
C LYS A 8 -13.05 -10.23 6.24
N PRO A 9 -12.96 -10.32 4.90
CA PRO A 9 -12.29 -11.43 4.25
C PRO A 9 -10.81 -11.45 4.61
N GLU A 10 -10.30 -12.63 4.89
CA GLU A 10 -8.87 -12.85 5.14
C GLU A 10 -8.20 -13.41 3.88
N GLY A 11 -7.01 -12.87 3.58
CA GLY A 11 -6.20 -13.32 2.47
C GLY A 11 -5.41 -14.58 2.82
N TYR A 12 -5.26 -15.49 1.87
CA TYR A 12 -4.39 -16.65 2.00
C TYR A 12 -3.61 -16.92 0.73
N PHE A 13 -2.47 -17.60 0.89
CA PHE A 13 -1.63 -17.97 -0.22
C PHE A 13 -1.98 -19.39 -0.70
N TYR A 14 -1.82 -19.63 -1.99
CA TYR A 14 -1.84 -20.98 -2.53
C TYR A 14 -0.81 -21.13 -3.65
N LEU A 15 -0.32 -22.35 -3.85
CA LEU A 15 0.58 -22.68 -4.93
C LEU A 15 -0.20 -23.24 -6.11
N ARG A 16 -0.10 -22.58 -7.27
CA ARG A 16 -0.60 -23.10 -8.55
C ARG A 16 0.52 -23.86 -9.23
N SER A 17 0.38 -25.17 -9.35
CA SER A 17 1.35 -26.02 -10.07
C SER A 17 1.46 -25.62 -11.55
N THR A 18 2.69 -25.70 -12.08
CA THR A 18 2.99 -25.46 -13.51
C THR A 18 3.28 -26.77 -14.25
N GLY A 19 3.17 -27.93 -13.60
CA GLY A 19 3.32 -29.26 -14.19
C GLY A 19 4.78 -29.76 -14.32
N ASP A 20 5.76 -28.93 -13.95
CA ASP A 20 7.21 -29.23 -13.98
C ASP A 20 7.81 -29.44 -12.56
N GLY A 21 6.99 -29.88 -11.61
CA GLY A 21 7.39 -29.97 -10.19
C GLY A 21 7.58 -28.61 -9.51
N LYS A 22 7.17 -27.53 -10.20
CA LYS A 22 7.22 -26.16 -9.72
C LYS A 22 5.80 -25.56 -9.68
N GLY A 23 5.67 -24.47 -8.97
CA GLY A 23 4.43 -23.72 -8.92
C GLY A 23 4.65 -22.24 -8.70
N ILE A 24 3.64 -21.45 -9.04
CA ILE A 24 3.60 -20.01 -8.80
C ILE A 24 2.69 -19.75 -7.61
N ILE A 25 3.18 -18.95 -6.67
CA ILE A 25 2.42 -18.58 -5.47
C ILE A 25 1.47 -17.46 -5.82
N HIS A 26 0.21 -17.60 -5.42
CA HIS A 26 -0.83 -16.59 -5.56
C HIS A 26 -1.35 -16.17 -4.18
N LEU A 27 -1.65 -14.90 -4.01
CA LEU A 27 -2.44 -14.36 -2.92
C LEU A 27 -3.89 -14.29 -3.37
N GLN A 28 -4.82 -14.77 -2.54
CA GLN A 28 -6.24 -14.75 -2.87
C GLN A 28 -7.11 -14.41 -1.67
N TYR A 29 -8.27 -13.83 -1.99
CA TYR A 29 -9.35 -13.49 -1.08
C TYR A 29 -10.65 -14.08 -1.60
N PHE A 30 -11.53 -14.46 -0.67
CA PHE A 30 -12.87 -14.96 -1.01
C PHE A 30 -13.91 -13.91 -0.59
N ILE A 31 -14.74 -13.44 -1.54
CA ILE A 31 -15.75 -12.41 -1.34
C ILE A 31 -17.00 -12.74 -2.15
N ASP A 32 -18.16 -12.74 -1.49
CA ASP A 32 -19.48 -12.93 -2.12
C ASP A 32 -19.53 -14.14 -3.06
N GLY A 33 -18.95 -15.26 -2.61
CA GLY A 33 -18.93 -16.50 -3.40
C GLY A 33 -17.90 -16.52 -4.54
N LYS A 34 -17.10 -15.46 -4.71
CA LYS A 34 -16.07 -15.35 -5.74
C LYS A 34 -14.67 -15.26 -5.16
N THR A 35 -13.69 -15.74 -5.91
CA THR A 35 -12.27 -15.66 -5.53
C THR A 35 -11.56 -14.58 -6.32
N VAL A 36 -11.03 -13.58 -5.62
CA VAL A 36 -10.07 -12.60 -6.17
C VAL A 36 -8.67 -13.14 -5.96
N ARG A 37 -7.83 -13.09 -7.00
CA ARG A 37 -6.46 -13.62 -6.90
C ARG A 37 -5.45 -12.79 -7.69
N LYS A 38 -4.21 -12.75 -7.20
CA LYS A 38 -3.06 -12.14 -7.87
C LYS A 38 -1.83 -13.01 -7.71
N SER A 39 -1.06 -13.17 -8.78
CA SER A 39 0.25 -13.81 -8.71
C SER A 39 1.21 -12.95 -7.89
N THR A 40 1.97 -13.57 -6.99
CA THR A 40 3.08 -12.91 -6.29
C THR A 40 4.35 -12.80 -7.15
N GLY A 41 4.35 -13.42 -8.33
CA GLY A 41 5.53 -13.56 -9.19
C GLY A 41 6.59 -14.53 -8.66
N LYS A 42 6.36 -15.19 -7.52
CA LYS A 42 7.31 -16.14 -6.92
C LYS A 42 7.05 -17.54 -7.46
N LYS A 43 8.02 -18.07 -8.21
CA LYS A 43 8.03 -19.48 -8.68
C LYS A 43 8.95 -20.30 -7.78
N ILE A 44 8.47 -21.42 -7.27
CA ILE A 44 9.20 -22.33 -6.37
C ILE A 44 9.00 -23.79 -6.78
N GLU A 45 9.88 -24.68 -6.32
CA GLU A 45 9.63 -26.11 -6.37
C GLU A 45 8.55 -26.49 -5.34
N GLU A 46 7.65 -27.42 -5.72
CA GLU A 46 6.49 -27.81 -4.86
C GLU A 46 6.93 -28.41 -3.52
N LYS A 47 8.12 -29.01 -3.43
CA LYS A 47 8.68 -29.55 -2.18
C LYS A 47 8.86 -28.49 -1.08
N TYR A 48 9.03 -27.19 -1.47
CA TYR A 48 9.17 -26.06 -0.55
C TYR A 48 7.82 -25.42 -0.16
N TRP A 49 6.71 -26.02 -0.59
CA TRP A 49 5.40 -25.55 -0.22
C TRP A 49 4.74 -26.49 0.79
N ASP A 50 4.22 -25.93 1.88
CA ASP A 50 3.38 -26.66 2.84
C ASP A 50 1.93 -26.53 2.39
N LYS A 51 1.40 -27.60 1.79
CA LYS A 51 0.01 -27.63 1.27
C LYS A 51 -1.01 -27.56 2.40
N LYS A 52 -0.68 -28.08 3.61
CA LYS A 52 -1.60 -28.11 4.75
C LYS A 52 -1.77 -26.70 5.35
N ASN A 53 -0.66 -26.00 5.55
CA ASN A 53 -0.64 -24.68 6.19
C ASN A 53 -0.63 -23.53 5.18
N GLN A 54 -0.65 -23.80 3.87
CA GLN A 54 -0.66 -22.81 2.78
C GLN A 54 0.49 -21.80 2.91
N GLN A 55 1.69 -22.28 3.19
CA GLN A 55 2.87 -21.43 3.43
C GLN A 55 4.16 -22.00 2.87
N LEU A 56 5.17 -21.12 2.75
CA LEU A 56 6.53 -21.52 2.38
C LEU A 56 7.20 -22.28 3.53
N LYS A 57 7.83 -23.41 3.20
CA LYS A 57 8.79 -24.08 4.08
C LYS A 57 10.12 -23.35 4.00
N THR A 58 10.48 -22.63 5.04
CA THR A 58 11.74 -21.87 5.10
C THR A 58 12.93 -22.71 5.57
N THR A 59 12.68 -23.95 5.98
CA THR A 59 13.72 -24.90 6.37
C THR A 59 14.14 -25.76 5.18
N CYS A 60 15.38 -25.62 4.72
CA CYS A 60 15.99 -26.51 3.73
C CYS A 60 17.51 -26.61 3.97
N SER A 61 18.12 -27.68 3.48
CA SER A 61 19.55 -27.96 3.67
C SER A 61 20.45 -26.99 2.90
N ASN A 62 19.98 -26.48 1.75
CA ASN A 62 20.74 -25.53 0.95
C ASN A 62 20.62 -24.11 1.54
N PRO A 63 21.74 -23.48 1.97
CA PRO A 63 21.71 -22.16 2.61
C PRO A 63 21.19 -21.02 1.70
N GLU A 64 21.58 -21.03 0.41
CA GLU A 64 21.17 -20.00 -0.56
C GLU A 64 19.65 -20.09 -0.82
N MET A 65 19.15 -21.32 -1.00
CA MET A 65 17.72 -21.53 -1.16
C MET A 65 16.96 -21.12 0.09
N ARG A 66 17.48 -21.41 1.29
CA ARG A 66 16.88 -20.99 2.56
C ARG A 66 16.75 -19.46 2.62
N GLN A 67 17.81 -18.71 2.30
CA GLN A 67 17.77 -17.26 2.28
C GLN A 67 16.73 -16.74 1.27
N THR A 68 16.66 -17.35 0.10
CA THR A 68 15.66 -17.01 -0.92
C THR A 68 14.23 -17.25 -0.43
N LEU A 69 13.96 -18.39 0.20
CA LEU A 69 12.65 -18.73 0.73
C LEU A 69 12.23 -17.79 1.88
N VAL A 70 13.16 -17.43 2.78
CA VAL A 70 12.91 -16.46 3.86
C VAL A 70 12.58 -15.09 3.28
N ARG A 71 13.34 -14.62 2.28
CA ARG A 71 13.04 -13.36 1.59
C ARG A 71 11.68 -13.39 0.91
N TYR A 72 11.34 -14.46 0.20
CA TYR A 72 10.04 -14.61 -0.45
C TYR A 72 8.90 -14.59 0.57
N LYS A 73 9.06 -15.27 1.69
CA LYS A 73 8.07 -15.27 2.78
C LYS A 73 7.85 -13.84 3.29
N TYR A 74 8.92 -13.11 3.59
CA TYR A 74 8.82 -11.72 4.06
C TYR A 74 8.10 -10.80 3.06
N GLU A 75 8.47 -10.89 1.77
CA GLU A 75 7.84 -10.07 0.71
C GLU A 75 6.34 -10.40 0.55
N MET A 76 5.99 -11.69 0.61
CA MET A 76 4.60 -12.15 0.53
C MET A 76 3.79 -11.70 1.75
N ASP A 77 4.30 -11.89 2.96
CA ASP A 77 3.63 -11.48 4.20
C ASP A 77 3.42 -9.95 4.23
N THR A 78 4.41 -9.18 3.74
CA THR A 78 4.29 -7.73 3.59
C THR A 78 3.19 -7.36 2.59
N GLN A 79 3.13 -8.02 1.44
CA GLN A 79 2.08 -7.78 0.43
C GLN A 79 0.69 -8.10 0.98
N LYS A 80 0.53 -9.26 1.65
CA LYS A 80 -0.72 -9.65 2.29
C LYS A 80 -1.15 -8.61 3.31
N LYS A 81 -0.23 -8.21 4.21
CA LYS A 81 -0.51 -7.21 5.25
C LYS A 81 -0.97 -5.88 4.67
N MET A 82 -0.35 -5.41 3.58
CA MET A 82 -0.77 -4.16 2.92
C MET A 82 -2.22 -4.22 2.44
N VAL A 83 -2.65 -5.34 1.88
CA VAL A 83 -4.02 -5.52 1.40
C VAL A 83 -4.98 -5.70 2.58
N ASP A 84 -4.63 -6.51 3.57
CA ASP A 84 -5.43 -6.71 4.79
C ASP A 84 -5.65 -5.39 5.54
N ASP A 85 -4.63 -4.53 5.64
CA ASP A 85 -4.72 -3.19 6.24
C ASP A 85 -5.68 -2.27 5.45
N GLN A 86 -5.70 -2.36 4.11
CA GLN A 86 -6.64 -1.61 3.28
C GLN A 86 -8.07 -2.10 3.48
N ILE A 87 -8.28 -3.43 3.48
CA ILE A 87 -9.58 -4.07 3.75
C ILE A 87 -10.08 -3.68 5.15
N PHE A 88 -9.18 -3.70 6.15
CA PHE A 88 -9.53 -3.36 7.52
C PHE A 88 -9.96 -1.90 7.67
N LYS A 89 -9.29 -0.98 6.99
CA LYS A 89 -9.58 0.47 7.03
C LYS A 89 -10.77 0.88 6.16
N TYR A 90 -11.27 0.00 5.31
CA TYR A 90 -12.36 0.32 4.41
C TYR A 90 -13.70 0.25 5.13
N ASP A 91 -14.43 1.37 5.19
CA ASP A 91 -15.71 1.49 5.88
C ASP A 91 -16.94 1.21 4.98
N GLY A 92 -16.71 1.02 3.66
CA GLY A 92 -17.78 0.72 2.72
C GLY A 92 -18.07 -0.78 2.60
N GLU A 93 -19.05 -1.13 1.77
CA GLU A 93 -19.33 -2.50 1.40
C GLU A 93 -18.19 -3.05 0.54
N LEU A 94 -17.57 -4.15 0.99
CA LEU A 94 -16.50 -4.80 0.25
C LEU A 94 -17.12 -5.64 -0.89
N THR A 95 -16.82 -5.25 -2.11
CA THR A 95 -17.19 -6.02 -3.32
C THR A 95 -15.97 -6.68 -3.95
N PHE A 96 -16.22 -7.64 -4.83
CA PHE A 96 -15.17 -8.30 -5.62
C PHE A 96 -14.25 -7.28 -6.32
N GLU A 97 -14.82 -6.27 -6.97
CA GLU A 97 -14.09 -5.25 -7.72
C GLU A 97 -13.20 -4.39 -6.83
N ILE A 98 -13.70 -4.01 -5.65
CA ILE A 98 -12.95 -3.22 -4.67
C ILE A 98 -11.73 -4.00 -4.16
N VAL A 99 -11.92 -5.27 -3.78
CA VAL A 99 -10.81 -6.09 -3.30
C VAL A 99 -9.84 -6.43 -4.43
N GLN A 100 -10.32 -6.59 -5.67
CA GLN A 100 -9.45 -6.75 -6.83
C GLN A 100 -8.56 -5.51 -7.05
N GLN A 101 -9.13 -4.30 -6.92
CA GLN A 101 -8.36 -3.05 -7.00
C GLN A 101 -7.32 -2.95 -5.87
N MET A 102 -7.70 -3.28 -4.61
CA MET A 102 -6.77 -3.32 -3.49
C MET A 102 -5.61 -4.30 -3.74
N LEU A 103 -5.93 -5.49 -4.21
CA LEU A 103 -4.97 -6.53 -4.50
C LEU A 103 -4.02 -6.13 -5.65
N ASN A 104 -4.51 -5.42 -6.65
CA ASN A 104 -3.71 -4.92 -7.77
C ASN A 104 -2.87 -3.68 -7.41
N GLY A 105 -3.20 -2.98 -6.33
CA GLY A 105 -2.59 -1.71 -5.96
C GLY A 105 -3.23 -0.48 -6.62
N ASP A 106 -4.35 -0.69 -7.32
CA ASP A 106 -5.09 0.37 -8.02
C ASP A 106 -6.16 1.02 -7.15
N PHE A 107 -6.36 0.49 -5.92
CA PHE A 107 -7.36 1.00 -5.01
C PHE A 107 -6.98 2.38 -4.48
N ILE A 108 -7.77 3.37 -4.85
CA ILE A 108 -7.70 4.73 -4.30
C ILE A 108 -8.81 4.83 -3.27
N SER A 109 -8.46 4.79 -1.97
CA SER A 109 -9.41 5.08 -0.88
C SER A 109 -10.10 6.41 -1.16
N LYS A 110 -11.44 6.44 -1.07
CA LYS A 110 -12.20 7.71 -1.19
C LYS A 110 -11.78 8.72 -0.11
N ASP A 111 -11.21 8.25 1.00
CA ASP A 111 -10.63 9.09 2.06
C ASP A 111 -9.26 9.69 1.68
N LYS A 112 -8.61 9.17 0.68
CA LYS A 112 -7.73 9.96 -0.15
C LYS A 112 -8.61 10.76 -1.16
N LYS A 113 -9.65 11.50 -0.73
CA LYS A 113 -9.80 12.85 -1.25
C LYS A 113 -8.37 13.34 -1.27
N LYS A 114 -7.76 13.44 -2.47
CA LYS A 114 -6.49 14.13 -2.64
C LYS A 114 -6.59 15.26 -1.65
N LYS A 115 -5.87 15.22 -0.51
CA LYS A 115 -5.64 16.44 0.24
C LYS A 115 -5.07 17.29 -0.86
N GLU A 116 -5.93 18.15 -1.42
CA GLU A 116 -5.49 19.09 -2.44
C GLU A 116 -4.33 19.73 -1.78
N LEU A 117 -3.13 19.34 -2.20
CA LEU A 117 -1.91 19.74 -1.54
C LEU A 117 -1.90 21.25 -1.74
N ASN A 118 -2.30 21.97 -0.71
CA ASN A 118 -2.22 23.41 -0.74
C ASN A 118 -0.74 23.73 -0.98
N PHE A 119 -0.44 24.23 -2.15
CA PHE A 119 0.95 24.52 -2.59
C PHE A 119 1.70 25.32 -1.52
N ILE A 120 1.03 26.24 -0.85
CA ILE A 120 1.62 27.08 0.22
C ILE A 120 2.00 26.22 1.42
N GLU A 121 1.11 25.33 1.89
CA GLU A 121 1.39 24.41 2.99
C GLU A 121 2.53 23.46 2.66
N TYR A 122 2.56 22.95 1.43
CA TYR A 122 3.66 22.10 0.94
C TYR A 122 4.99 22.86 0.97
N CYS A 123 5.03 24.09 0.43
CA CYS A 123 6.25 24.90 0.43
C CYS A 123 6.76 25.17 1.85
N ILE A 124 5.86 25.47 2.80
CA ILE A 124 6.23 25.68 4.20
C ILE A 124 6.75 24.37 4.82
N GLN A 125 6.11 23.23 4.55
CA GLN A 125 6.55 21.92 5.03
C GLN A 125 7.96 21.56 4.54
N VAL A 126 8.24 21.80 3.26
CA VAL A 126 9.59 21.59 2.67
C VAL A 126 10.64 22.46 3.36
N GLN A 127 10.32 23.71 3.69
CA GLN A 127 11.28 24.57 4.41
C GLN A 127 11.50 24.08 5.86
N LYS A 128 10.46 23.60 6.56
CA LYS A 128 10.58 23.00 7.89
C LYS A 128 11.50 21.77 7.87
N THR A 129 11.33 20.88 6.88
CA THR A 129 12.19 19.70 6.73
C THR A 129 13.66 20.11 6.52
N LYS A 130 13.93 21.12 5.69
CA LYS A 130 15.29 21.61 5.47
C LYS A 130 15.90 22.24 6.74
N LEU A 131 15.12 22.93 7.56
CA LEU A 131 15.57 23.45 8.84
C LEU A 131 15.99 22.32 9.80
N ILE A 132 15.18 21.26 9.91
CA ILE A 132 15.48 20.07 10.73
C ILE A 132 16.75 19.36 10.24
N GLN A 133 17.02 19.37 8.94
CA GLN A 133 18.21 18.78 8.34
C GLN A 133 19.49 19.65 8.45
N GLY A 134 19.49 20.68 9.32
CA GLY A 134 20.64 21.55 9.56
C GLY A 134 20.65 22.83 8.72
N GLY A 135 19.54 23.22 8.14
CA GLY A 135 19.40 24.51 7.45
C GLY A 135 19.40 25.69 8.43
N GLY A 136 19.97 26.83 8.02
CA GLY A 136 20.02 28.02 8.87
C GLY A 136 18.64 28.64 9.11
N GLU A 137 18.33 28.96 10.37
CA GLU A 137 17.04 29.56 10.78
C GLU A 137 16.72 30.85 10.00
N LYS A 138 17.69 31.74 9.85
CA LYS A 138 17.49 32.97 9.08
C LYS A 138 17.02 32.71 7.64
N THR A 139 17.59 31.70 7.00
CA THR A 139 17.20 31.27 5.66
C THR A 139 15.77 30.71 5.65
N TYR A 140 15.40 29.93 6.66
CA TYR A 140 14.04 29.41 6.84
C TYR A 140 13.03 30.56 6.94
N TYR A 141 13.22 31.49 7.88
CA TYR A 141 12.28 32.60 8.08
C TYR A 141 12.15 33.50 6.85
N ASN A 142 13.26 33.77 6.14
CA ASN A 142 13.20 34.58 4.93
C ASN A 142 12.39 33.90 3.82
N LYS A 143 12.51 32.57 3.65
CA LYS A 143 11.77 31.82 2.65
C LYS A 143 10.28 31.70 3.03
N VAL A 144 9.95 31.49 4.31
CA VAL A 144 8.57 31.48 4.77
C VAL A 144 7.91 32.82 4.53
N LYS A 145 8.54 33.94 4.87
CA LYS A 145 8.02 35.30 4.57
C LYS A 145 7.79 35.52 3.08
N LEU A 146 8.65 34.99 2.21
CA LEU A 146 8.46 35.08 0.76
C LEU A 146 7.22 34.29 0.30
N ILE A 147 7.05 33.08 0.82
CA ILE A 147 5.88 32.22 0.54
C ILE A 147 4.59 32.91 0.98
N GLU A 148 4.57 33.52 2.16
CA GLU A 148 3.42 34.28 2.69
C GLU A 148 3.08 35.52 1.83
N LYS A 149 4.10 36.26 1.40
CA LYS A 149 3.92 37.41 0.46
C LYS A 149 3.33 36.94 -0.87
N PHE A 150 3.83 35.81 -1.40
CA PHE A 150 3.30 35.22 -2.63
C PHE A 150 1.83 34.80 -2.45
N HIS A 151 1.51 34.16 -1.33
CA HIS A 151 0.12 33.77 -1.01
C HIS A 151 -0.82 34.98 -0.95
N LYS A 152 -0.39 36.03 -0.25
CA LYS A 152 -1.18 37.28 -0.16
C LYS A 152 -1.40 37.90 -1.54
N PHE A 153 -0.35 38.00 -2.37
CA PHE A 153 -0.45 38.49 -3.76
C PHE A 153 -1.44 37.64 -4.58
N PHE A 154 -1.32 36.31 -4.49
CA PHE A 154 -2.17 35.39 -5.23
C PHE A 154 -3.63 35.52 -4.83
N LYS A 155 -3.91 35.61 -3.52
CA LYS A 155 -5.27 35.84 -2.98
C LYS A 155 -5.85 37.16 -3.49
N THR A 156 -5.06 38.22 -3.45
CA THR A 156 -5.49 39.57 -3.92
C THR A 156 -5.78 39.57 -5.42
N LYS A 157 -4.89 38.96 -6.22
CA LYS A 157 -4.98 39.03 -7.70
C LYS A 157 -6.02 38.08 -8.29
N TYR A 158 -6.20 36.89 -7.70
CA TYR A 158 -7.01 35.81 -8.27
C TYR A 158 -8.22 35.43 -7.42
N GLY A 159 -8.43 36.03 -6.26
CA GLY A 159 -9.54 35.75 -5.35
C GLY A 159 -9.55 34.33 -4.77
N ARG A 160 -8.45 33.58 -4.90
CA ARG A 160 -8.38 32.19 -4.44
C ARG A 160 -7.51 32.05 -3.20
N GLU A 161 -8.01 31.34 -2.19
CA GLU A 161 -7.25 31.07 -0.95
C GLU A 161 -6.29 29.87 -1.06
N LYS A 162 -6.58 28.96 -1.99
CA LYS A 162 -5.80 27.72 -2.17
C LYS A 162 -5.25 27.64 -3.59
N ILE A 163 -3.97 27.31 -3.68
CA ILE A 163 -3.30 26.96 -4.93
C ILE A 163 -3.14 25.43 -4.91
N THR A 164 -3.90 24.74 -5.75
CA THR A 164 -3.81 23.28 -5.89
C THR A 164 -2.84 22.90 -6.98
N LEU A 165 -1.94 21.98 -6.66
CA LEU A 165 -1.11 21.29 -7.65
C LEU A 165 -1.94 20.13 -8.23
N ARG A 166 -2.07 20.10 -9.54
CA ARG A 166 -2.65 18.98 -10.29
C ARG A 166 -1.59 17.99 -10.71
#